data_ce39ea108666161739de76a003704bef
#
_entry.id   ce39ea108666161739de76a003704bef
#
_cell.length_a   1.000
_cell.length_b   1.000
_cell.length_c   1.000
_cell.angle_alpha   90.00
_cell.angle_beta   90.00
_cell.angle_gamma   90.00
#
_symmetry.space_group_name_H-M   'P 1'
#
loop_
_entity.id
_entity.type
_entity.pdbx_description
1 polymer ?
#
loop_
_entity_poly.entity_id
_entity_poly.type
_entity_poly.pdbx_seq_one_letter_code
_entity_poly.pdbx_strand_id
1 'polypeptide(L)'
;MIVEALWPVLPPGFRSRMVRRVIVTGAESTGTTTLALGLAEILNCPYVPEYGREYTEKRPPVASNPWRSEELVEIARLQNELEEEAARRSDNRWLIGDTDAMTTAFWHERYFGAYSDAVDAVADAQIRPYAYILTGDDINFEADNIREGGAERHELQEKLRTAIRATDIPWIEVHGGVDERLTQAIDFLETQSGQKIR
;
A
#
# COMPACT_ATOMS: atom_id res chain seq x y z
N MET A 1 -2.53 10.38 -24.12
CA MET A 1 -1.93 11.41 -25.01
C MET A 1 -2.28 12.84 -24.58
N ILE A 2 -3.56 13.30 -24.61
CA ILE A 2 -3.87 14.73 -24.28
C ILE A 2 -3.57 15.03 -22.81
N VAL A 3 -3.92 14.16 -21.88
CA VAL A 3 -3.73 14.37 -20.44
C VAL A 3 -2.23 14.38 -20.07
N GLU A 4 -1.41 13.57 -20.71
CA GLU A 4 0.04 13.56 -20.47
C GLU A 4 0.72 14.84 -20.93
N ALA A 5 0.30 15.39 -22.07
CA ALA A 5 0.82 16.68 -22.56
C ALA A 5 0.43 17.86 -21.63
N LEU A 6 -0.68 17.76 -20.93
CA LEU A 6 -1.17 18.80 -20.01
C LEU A 6 -0.69 18.59 -18.56
N TRP A 7 -0.11 17.44 -18.24
CA TRP A 7 0.26 17.09 -16.87
C TRP A 7 1.09 18.17 -16.15
N PRO A 8 2.15 18.73 -16.76
CA PRO A 8 2.99 19.73 -16.09
C PRO A 8 2.27 21.03 -15.73
N VAL A 9 1.17 21.35 -16.45
CA VAL A 9 0.42 22.60 -16.24
C VAL A 9 -0.85 22.42 -15.40
N LEU A 10 -1.18 21.19 -15.01
CA LEU A 10 -2.32 20.93 -14.14
C LEU A 10 -2.04 21.45 -12.71
N PRO A 11 -3.01 22.13 -12.08
CA PRO A 11 -2.90 22.49 -10.67
C PRO A 11 -2.68 21.25 -9.79
N PRO A 12 -1.89 21.34 -8.70
CA PRO A 12 -1.58 20.20 -7.81
C PRO A 12 -2.81 19.44 -7.30
N GLY A 13 -3.90 20.14 -6.96
CA GLY A 13 -5.14 19.51 -6.50
C GLY A 13 -5.90 18.73 -7.60
N PHE A 14 -5.70 19.07 -8.88
CA PHE A 14 -6.21 18.25 -9.99
C PHE A 14 -5.30 17.05 -10.25
N ARG A 15 -3.99 17.24 -10.19
CA ARG A 15 -3.02 16.15 -10.36
C ARG A 15 -3.27 15.04 -9.34
N SER A 16 -3.44 15.38 -8.05
CA SER A 16 -3.67 14.39 -7.01
C SER A 16 -4.89 13.51 -7.25
N ARG A 17 -5.95 14.06 -7.84
CA ARG A 17 -7.17 13.29 -8.20
C ARG A 17 -7.03 12.45 -9.45
N MET A 18 -6.05 12.75 -10.31
CA MET A 18 -5.84 12.09 -11.60
C MET A 18 -4.68 11.09 -11.57
N VAL A 19 -3.88 11.10 -10.51
CA VAL A 19 -2.80 10.14 -10.29
C VAL A 19 -3.40 8.74 -10.09
N ARG A 20 -2.83 7.76 -10.76
CA ARG A 20 -3.13 6.35 -10.60
C ARG A 20 -2.37 5.82 -9.38
N ARG A 21 -3.02 5.79 -8.24
CA ARG A 21 -2.45 5.20 -7.03
C ARG A 21 -2.47 3.69 -7.14
N VAL A 22 -1.32 3.08 -7.18
CA VAL A 22 -1.15 1.62 -7.12
C VAL A 22 -0.64 1.28 -5.73
N ILE A 23 -1.42 0.51 -5.01
CA ILE A 23 -1.10 0.08 -3.66
C ILE A 23 -0.51 -1.32 -3.71
N VAL A 24 0.70 -1.46 -3.23
CA VAL A 24 1.34 -2.75 -3.00
C VAL A 24 1.10 -3.12 -1.53
N THR A 25 0.46 -4.24 -1.28
CA THR A 25 0.15 -4.72 0.06
C THR A 25 0.39 -6.22 0.17
N GLY A 26 0.40 -6.73 1.38
CA GLY A 26 0.61 -8.14 1.68
C GLY A 26 0.89 -8.34 3.15
N ALA A 27 0.88 -9.59 3.58
CA ALA A 27 1.28 -9.95 4.92
C ALA A 27 2.77 -9.62 5.17
N GLU A 28 3.17 -9.70 6.42
CA GLU A 28 4.56 -9.43 6.84
C GLU A 28 5.58 -10.26 6.06
N SER A 29 6.71 -9.64 5.72
CA SER A 29 7.83 -10.31 5.02
C SER A 29 7.43 -10.97 3.69
N THR A 30 6.42 -10.46 3.00
CA THR A 30 6.05 -10.91 1.65
C THR A 30 6.75 -10.11 0.55
N GLY A 31 7.61 -9.15 0.89
CA GLY A 31 8.39 -8.36 -0.06
C GLY A 31 7.65 -7.16 -0.66
N THR A 32 6.62 -6.63 0.03
CA THR A 32 5.84 -5.44 -0.38
C THR A 32 6.75 -4.26 -0.71
N THR A 33 7.61 -3.86 0.23
CA THR A 33 8.54 -2.73 0.06
C THR A 33 9.47 -2.91 -1.15
N THR A 34 10.05 -4.10 -1.32
CA THR A 34 10.94 -4.39 -2.46
C THR A 34 10.21 -4.25 -3.79
N LEU A 35 9.00 -4.80 -3.87
CA LEU A 35 8.17 -4.70 -5.08
C LEU A 35 7.74 -3.26 -5.34
N ALA A 36 7.29 -2.54 -4.29
CA ALA A 36 6.85 -1.15 -4.41
C ALA A 36 7.96 -0.23 -4.90
N LEU A 37 9.17 -0.36 -4.37
CA LEU A 37 10.35 0.40 -4.81
C LEU A 37 10.71 0.07 -6.26
N GLY A 38 10.74 -1.21 -6.64
CA GLY A 38 11.04 -1.62 -8.03
C GLY A 38 10.00 -1.09 -9.02
N LEU A 39 8.71 -1.10 -8.66
CA LEU A 39 7.66 -0.52 -9.50
C LEU A 39 7.78 0.99 -9.63
N ALA A 40 8.09 1.70 -8.54
CA ALA A 40 8.28 3.14 -8.56
C ALA A 40 9.47 3.55 -9.44
N GLU A 41 10.55 2.77 -9.42
CA GLU A 41 11.71 2.96 -10.30
C GLU A 41 11.33 2.74 -11.78
N ILE A 42 10.69 1.62 -12.11
CA ILE A 42 10.28 1.30 -13.50
C ILE A 42 9.30 2.36 -14.04
N LEU A 43 8.34 2.80 -13.23
CA LEU A 43 7.34 3.80 -13.61
C LEU A 43 7.88 5.24 -13.53
N ASN A 44 9.07 5.42 -12.99
CA ASN A 44 9.69 6.72 -12.71
C ASN A 44 8.71 7.66 -11.98
N CYS A 45 8.14 7.18 -10.88
CA CYS A 45 7.09 7.88 -10.14
C CYS A 45 7.37 7.94 -8.64
N PRO A 46 6.66 8.80 -7.88
CA PRO A 46 6.78 8.84 -6.44
C PRO A 46 6.45 7.51 -5.78
N TYR A 47 7.20 7.20 -4.73
CA TYR A 47 6.98 6.11 -3.79
C TYR A 47 6.56 6.68 -2.44
N VAL A 48 5.53 6.10 -1.83
CA VAL A 48 5.07 6.44 -0.47
C VAL A 48 5.34 5.23 0.43
N PRO A 49 6.23 5.38 1.42
CA PRO A 49 6.53 4.29 2.35
C PRO A 49 5.38 4.01 3.31
N GLU A 50 5.40 2.82 3.92
CA GLU A 50 4.52 2.45 5.02
C GLU A 50 4.80 3.33 6.25
N TYR A 51 3.88 4.24 6.57
CA TYR A 51 4.04 5.12 7.73
C TYR A 51 3.98 4.36 9.06
N GLY A 52 3.20 3.30 9.14
CA GLY A 52 3.09 2.45 10.31
C GLY A 52 4.43 1.86 10.77
N ARG A 53 5.31 1.52 9.83
CA ARG A 53 6.68 1.07 10.13
C ARG A 53 7.51 2.19 10.75
N GLU A 54 7.53 3.36 10.12
CA GLU A 54 8.24 4.53 10.65
C GLU A 54 7.75 4.92 12.04
N TYR A 55 6.44 4.88 12.25
CA TYR A 55 5.82 5.15 13.55
C TYR A 55 6.29 4.13 14.60
N THR A 56 6.26 2.84 14.26
CA THR A 56 6.65 1.74 15.16
C THR A 56 8.13 1.84 15.57
N GLU A 57 9.01 2.19 14.64
CA GLU A 57 10.45 2.35 14.92
C GLU A 57 10.76 3.53 15.86
N LYS A 58 9.92 4.57 15.84
CA LYS A 58 10.11 5.78 16.67
C LYS A 58 9.44 5.71 18.03
N ARG A 59 8.49 4.80 18.22
CA ARG A 59 7.76 4.68 19.49
C ARG A 59 8.55 3.87 20.53
N PRO A 60 8.27 4.07 21.85
CA PRO A 60 8.80 3.21 22.90
C PRO A 60 8.38 1.74 22.70
N PRO A 61 9.18 0.78 23.20
CA PRO A 61 8.84 -0.65 23.13
C PRO A 61 7.44 -0.95 23.68
N VAL A 62 6.69 -1.85 23.04
CA VAL A 62 5.32 -2.24 23.40
C VAL A 62 5.21 -2.72 24.84
N ALA A 63 6.22 -3.42 25.37
CA ALA A 63 6.26 -3.87 26.76
C ALA A 63 6.14 -2.75 27.80
N SER A 64 6.66 -1.55 27.47
CA SER A 64 6.60 -0.36 28.33
C SER A 64 5.52 0.64 27.91
N ASN A 65 5.00 0.51 26.71
CA ASN A 65 3.99 1.41 26.16
C ASN A 65 3.07 0.61 25.21
N PRO A 66 2.02 -0.05 25.74
CA PRO A 66 1.06 -0.78 24.90
C PRO A 66 0.44 0.11 23.82
N TRP A 67 0.04 -0.50 22.70
CA TRP A 67 -0.67 0.21 21.65
C TRP A 67 -1.97 0.84 22.16
N ARG A 68 -2.32 2.00 21.64
CA ARG A 68 -3.60 2.67 21.85
C ARG A 68 -4.31 2.77 20.50
N SER A 69 -5.63 2.65 20.50
CA SER A 69 -6.44 2.69 19.28
C SER A 69 -6.24 3.99 18.49
N GLU A 70 -6.07 5.12 19.19
CA GLU A 70 -5.84 6.43 18.57
C GLU A 70 -4.54 6.48 17.75
N GLU A 71 -3.51 5.70 18.12
CA GLU A 71 -2.26 5.63 17.36
C GLU A 71 -2.50 5.03 15.98
N LEU A 72 -3.38 4.02 15.86
CA LEU A 72 -3.71 3.42 14.56
C LEU A 72 -4.56 4.38 13.70
N VAL A 73 -5.44 5.16 14.31
CA VAL A 73 -6.18 6.23 13.60
C VAL A 73 -5.21 7.27 13.05
N GLU A 74 -4.22 7.67 13.85
CA GLU A 74 -3.19 8.62 13.41
C GLU A 74 -2.33 8.05 12.28
N ILE A 75 -1.92 6.77 12.37
CA ILE A 75 -1.15 6.08 11.33
C ILE A 75 -1.93 6.07 10.01
N ALA A 76 -3.20 5.65 10.04
CA ALA A 76 -4.04 5.63 8.85
C ALA A 76 -4.21 7.03 8.22
N ARG A 77 -4.45 8.04 9.06
CA ARG A 77 -4.61 9.43 8.61
C ARG A 77 -3.33 9.96 7.96
N LEU A 78 -2.17 9.75 8.58
CA LEU A 78 -0.89 10.22 8.07
C LEU A 78 -0.47 9.47 6.80
N GLN A 79 -0.81 8.19 6.67
CA GLN A 79 -0.63 7.45 5.42
C GLN A 79 -1.39 8.12 4.26
N ASN A 80 -2.67 8.45 4.46
CA ASN A 80 -3.47 9.17 3.46
C ASN A 80 -2.89 10.54 3.11
N GLU A 81 -2.37 11.29 4.10
CA GLU A 81 -1.76 12.60 3.89
C GLU A 81 -0.47 12.51 3.07
N LEU A 82 0.39 11.52 3.35
CA LEU A 82 1.61 11.26 2.60
C LEU A 82 1.31 10.92 1.14
N GLU A 83 0.32 10.08 0.90
CA GLU A 83 -0.12 9.74 -0.46
C GLU A 83 -0.65 10.96 -1.21
N GLU A 84 -1.47 11.76 -0.57
CA GLU A 84 -2.03 12.98 -1.17
C GLU A 84 -0.94 14.00 -1.49
N GLU A 85 0.03 14.19 -0.60
CA GLU A 85 1.15 15.10 -0.81
C GLU A 85 2.06 14.62 -1.95
N ALA A 86 2.39 13.32 -1.98
CA ALA A 86 3.15 12.72 -3.06
C ALA A 86 2.42 12.85 -4.41
N ALA A 87 1.11 12.60 -4.42
CA ALA A 87 0.28 12.73 -5.62
C ALA A 87 0.23 14.17 -6.17
N ARG A 88 0.18 15.18 -5.29
CA ARG A 88 0.23 16.60 -5.69
C ARG A 88 1.55 16.99 -6.35
N ARG A 89 2.65 16.36 -5.93
CA ARG A 89 4.00 16.62 -6.42
C ARG A 89 4.38 15.72 -7.60
N SER A 90 3.58 14.72 -7.93
CA SER A 90 3.93 13.77 -8.98
C SER A 90 4.11 14.44 -10.33
N ASP A 91 5.23 14.16 -10.99
CA ASP A 91 5.54 14.65 -12.33
C ASP A 91 4.92 13.77 -13.43
N ASN A 92 4.32 12.64 -13.05
CA ASN A 92 3.60 11.75 -13.95
C ASN A 92 2.30 11.20 -13.31
N ARG A 93 1.58 10.34 -14.04
CA ARG A 93 0.27 9.84 -13.63
C ARG A 93 0.29 8.64 -12.68
N TRP A 94 1.45 8.22 -12.21
CA TRP A 94 1.61 7.08 -11.33
C TRP A 94 2.08 7.50 -9.94
N LEU A 95 1.65 6.75 -8.95
CA LEU A 95 2.09 6.79 -7.57
C LEU A 95 2.07 5.37 -7.03
N ILE A 96 3.14 4.94 -6.39
CA ILE A 96 3.20 3.65 -5.72
C ILE A 96 3.16 3.87 -4.20
N GLY A 97 2.16 3.28 -3.54
CA GLY A 97 2.08 3.19 -2.09
C GLY A 97 2.53 1.82 -1.59
N ASP A 98 3.36 1.81 -0.54
CA ASP A 98 3.68 0.61 0.24
C ASP A 98 2.65 0.55 1.38
N THR A 99 1.63 -0.27 1.21
CA THR A 99 0.40 -0.33 1.98
C THR A 99 -0.49 0.94 1.87
N ASP A 100 -1.62 0.92 2.56
CA ASP A 100 -2.59 2.03 2.65
C ASP A 100 -3.33 2.03 4.00
N ALA A 101 -4.25 2.97 4.17
CA ALA A 101 -5.06 3.09 5.39
C ALA A 101 -5.95 1.85 5.64
N MET A 102 -6.40 1.13 4.59
CA MET A 102 -7.17 -0.10 4.74
C MET A 102 -6.34 -1.18 5.46
N THR A 103 -5.06 -1.29 5.15
CA THR A 103 -4.16 -2.24 5.82
C THR A 103 -4.04 -1.94 7.32
N THR A 104 -4.13 -0.67 7.74
CA THR A 104 -4.08 -0.28 9.16
C THR A 104 -5.26 -0.85 9.96
N ALA A 105 -6.43 -1.06 9.36
CA ALA A 105 -7.59 -1.67 10.03
C ALA A 105 -7.30 -3.13 10.47
N PHE A 106 -6.54 -3.89 9.67
CA PHE A 106 -6.12 -5.25 10.03
C PHE A 106 -5.10 -5.26 11.17
N TRP A 107 -4.21 -4.27 11.23
CA TRP A 107 -3.31 -4.09 12.35
C TRP A 107 -4.07 -3.73 13.63
N HIS A 108 -5.14 -2.92 13.53
CA HIS A 108 -5.99 -2.61 14.68
C HIS A 108 -6.67 -3.89 15.20
N GLU A 109 -7.28 -4.69 14.32
CA GLU A 109 -7.86 -5.98 14.72
C GLU A 109 -6.83 -6.88 15.39
N ARG A 110 -5.61 -6.97 14.86
CA ARG A 110 -4.54 -7.79 15.43
C ARG A 110 -4.14 -7.37 16.85
N TYR A 111 -4.01 -6.05 17.10
CA TYR A 111 -3.54 -5.56 18.39
C TYR A 111 -4.64 -5.49 19.44
N PHE A 112 -5.89 -5.31 19.04
CA PHE A 112 -7.03 -5.08 19.96
C PHE A 112 -8.08 -6.19 19.91
N GLY A 113 -7.97 -7.15 19.01
CA GLY A 113 -8.96 -8.23 18.84
C GLY A 113 -10.29 -7.76 18.21
N ALA A 114 -10.35 -6.54 17.71
CA ALA A 114 -11.56 -5.96 17.09
C ALA A 114 -11.19 -4.89 16.07
N TYR A 115 -12.06 -4.66 15.09
CA TYR A 115 -11.98 -3.51 14.17
C TYR A 115 -12.33 -2.21 14.90
N SER A 116 -11.98 -1.09 14.31
CA SER A 116 -12.26 0.24 14.83
C SER A 116 -13.00 1.09 13.80
N ASP A 117 -14.23 1.48 14.12
CA ASP A 117 -15.01 2.38 13.26
C ASP A 117 -14.24 3.67 12.91
N ALA A 118 -13.36 4.14 13.82
CA ALA A 118 -12.56 5.32 13.59
C ALA A 118 -11.44 5.09 12.57
N VAL A 119 -10.77 3.92 12.59
CA VAL A 119 -9.77 3.54 11.57
C VAL A 119 -10.47 3.28 10.24
N ASP A 120 -11.59 2.56 10.26
CA ASP A 120 -12.37 2.25 9.06
C ASP A 120 -12.87 3.52 8.37
N ALA A 121 -13.33 4.51 9.15
CA ALA A 121 -13.74 5.81 8.60
C ALA A 121 -12.59 6.56 7.90
N VAL A 122 -11.35 6.43 8.38
CA VAL A 122 -10.17 7.00 7.71
C VAL A 122 -9.82 6.22 6.44
N ALA A 123 -9.92 4.89 6.47
CA ALA A 123 -9.72 4.04 5.30
C ALA A 123 -10.76 4.31 4.21
N ASP A 124 -12.03 4.47 4.58
CA ASP A 124 -13.12 4.80 3.65
C ASP A 124 -12.98 6.20 3.03
N ALA A 125 -12.32 7.11 3.74
CA ALA A 125 -12.09 8.48 3.25
C ALA A 125 -10.87 8.61 2.32
N GLN A 126 -10.07 7.56 2.15
CA GLN A 126 -8.91 7.57 1.26
C GLN A 126 -9.34 7.81 -0.21
N ILE A 127 -8.46 8.42 -0.99
CA ILE A 127 -8.69 8.50 -2.43
C ILE A 127 -8.58 7.09 -3.02
N ARG A 128 -9.66 6.66 -3.69
CA ARG A 128 -9.78 5.31 -4.25
C ARG A 128 -8.53 4.93 -5.04
N PRO A 129 -7.85 3.83 -4.71
CA PRO A 129 -6.74 3.31 -5.49
C PRO A 129 -7.15 2.97 -6.93
N TYR A 130 -6.21 3.13 -7.84
CA TYR A 130 -6.36 2.68 -9.22
C TYR A 130 -6.28 1.15 -9.32
N ALA A 131 -5.37 0.55 -8.55
CA ALA A 131 -5.18 -0.89 -8.49
C ALA A 131 -4.51 -1.32 -7.18
N TYR A 132 -4.76 -2.57 -6.77
CA TYR A 132 -4.00 -3.25 -5.73
C TYR A 132 -3.07 -4.32 -6.35
N ILE A 133 -1.88 -4.43 -5.79
CA ILE A 133 -0.95 -5.53 -6.04
C ILE A 133 -0.69 -6.21 -4.70
N LEU A 134 -1.22 -7.41 -4.54
CA LEU A 134 -1.04 -8.24 -3.36
C LEU A 134 0.20 -9.10 -3.56
N THR A 135 1.19 -9.00 -2.67
CA THR A 135 2.35 -9.89 -2.69
C THR A 135 1.99 -11.23 -2.06
N GLY A 136 2.21 -12.33 -2.78
CA GLY A 136 1.97 -13.68 -2.27
C GLY A 136 2.89 -14.03 -1.08
N ASP A 137 2.43 -14.91 -0.21
CA ASP A 137 3.15 -15.42 0.96
C ASP A 137 3.99 -16.67 0.66
N ASP A 138 4.32 -16.87 -0.63
CA ASP A 138 5.08 -18.01 -1.17
C ASP A 138 6.61 -17.91 -0.96
N ILE A 139 7.11 -16.77 -0.46
CA ILE A 139 8.52 -16.62 -0.09
C ILE A 139 8.76 -16.99 1.38
N ASN A 140 9.97 -17.48 1.68
CA ASN A 140 10.33 -17.85 3.05
C ASN A 140 10.24 -16.63 3.99
N PHE A 141 9.67 -16.89 5.17
CA PHE A 141 9.59 -15.91 6.23
C PHE A 141 10.99 -15.61 6.77
N GLU A 142 11.43 -14.36 6.68
CA GLU A 142 12.59 -13.87 7.40
C GLU A 142 12.11 -13.14 8.65
N ALA A 143 12.35 -13.72 9.83
CA ALA A 143 12.02 -13.09 11.11
C ALA A 143 12.93 -11.87 11.33
N ASP A 144 12.34 -10.70 11.40
CA ASP A 144 12.99 -9.53 11.96
C ASP A 144 12.50 -9.29 13.41
N ASN A 145 13.19 -8.42 14.18
CA ASN A 145 12.92 -8.22 15.62
C ASN A 145 11.51 -7.62 15.92
N ILE A 146 10.67 -7.42 14.91
CA ILE A 146 9.36 -6.76 15.02
C ILE A 146 8.21 -7.74 14.70
N ARG A 147 8.51 -8.94 14.13
CA ARG A 147 7.51 -9.80 13.48
C ARG A 147 7.54 -11.23 14.00
N GLU A 148 6.36 -11.74 14.35
CA GLU A 148 6.14 -13.09 14.89
C GLU A 148 5.19 -13.91 13.99
N GLY A 149 5.51 -15.19 13.77
CA GLY A 149 4.57 -16.27 13.46
C GLY A 149 4.13 -16.48 12.01
N GLY A 150 4.48 -17.66 11.45
CA GLY A 150 4.08 -18.05 10.08
C GLY A 150 2.57 -18.32 9.90
N ALA A 151 1.87 -18.82 10.94
CA ALA A 151 0.43 -19.09 10.86
C ALA A 151 -0.41 -17.79 10.83
N GLU A 152 -0.03 -16.82 11.64
CA GLU A 152 -0.67 -15.50 11.68
C GLU A 152 -0.47 -14.71 10.39
N ARG A 153 0.69 -14.90 9.75
CA ARG A 153 0.99 -14.33 8.44
C ARG A 153 0.01 -14.80 7.37
N HIS A 154 -0.25 -16.12 7.32
CA HIS A 154 -1.21 -16.68 6.35
C HIS A 154 -2.63 -16.19 6.61
N GLU A 155 -3.05 -16.10 7.88
CA GLU A 155 -4.37 -15.56 8.23
C GLU A 155 -4.51 -14.10 7.79
N LEU A 156 -3.50 -13.26 8.03
CA LEU A 156 -3.49 -11.87 7.56
C LEU A 156 -3.55 -11.80 6.02
N GLN A 157 -2.80 -12.65 5.33
CA GLN A 157 -2.83 -12.73 3.86
C GLN A 157 -4.22 -13.03 3.33
N GLU A 158 -4.94 -13.98 3.93
CA GLU A 158 -6.32 -14.32 3.55
C GLU A 158 -7.30 -13.18 3.83
N LYS A 159 -7.14 -12.47 4.96
CA LYS A 159 -7.94 -11.29 5.28
C LYS A 159 -7.74 -10.18 4.24
N LEU A 160 -6.49 -9.86 3.92
CA LEU A 160 -6.16 -8.86 2.90
C LEU A 160 -6.74 -9.25 1.53
N ARG A 161 -6.56 -10.50 1.11
CA ARG A 161 -7.12 -11.02 -0.14
C ARG A 161 -8.64 -10.89 -0.18
N THR A 162 -9.30 -11.21 0.91
CA THR A 162 -10.78 -11.12 1.03
C THR A 162 -11.24 -9.67 0.97
N ALA A 163 -10.58 -8.76 1.69
CA ALA A 163 -10.91 -7.34 1.67
C ALA A 163 -10.70 -6.70 0.30
N ILE A 164 -9.57 -6.97 -0.36
CA ILE A 164 -9.30 -6.47 -1.71
C ILE A 164 -10.35 -6.99 -2.69
N ARG A 165 -10.72 -8.27 -2.62
CA ARG A 165 -11.79 -8.84 -3.47
C ARG A 165 -13.16 -8.20 -3.24
N ALA A 166 -13.43 -7.72 -2.04
CA ALA A 166 -14.67 -7.03 -1.73
C ALA A 166 -14.74 -5.60 -2.29
N THR A 167 -13.60 -5.04 -2.71
CA THR A 167 -13.57 -3.76 -3.43
C THR A 167 -13.87 -4.01 -4.92
N ASP A 168 -14.38 -3.00 -5.62
CA ASP A 168 -14.49 -3.03 -7.09
C ASP A 168 -13.20 -2.54 -7.77
N ILE A 169 -12.06 -2.56 -7.05
CA ILE A 169 -10.78 -2.08 -7.55
C ILE A 169 -10.06 -3.23 -8.26
N PRO A 170 -9.52 -3.02 -9.47
CA PRO A 170 -8.69 -4.03 -10.14
C PRO A 170 -7.51 -4.44 -9.26
N TRP A 171 -7.22 -5.73 -9.23
CA TRP A 171 -6.10 -6.24 -8.43
C TRP A 171 -5.50 -7.51 -9.02
N ILE A 172 -4.27 -7.80 -8.60
CA ILE A 172 -3.53 -9.04 -8.89
C ILE A 172 -2.80 -9.50 -7.64
N GLU A 173 -2.65 -10.81 -7.47
CA GLU A 173 -1.69 -11.38 -6.54
C GLU A 173 -0.48 -11.88 -7.32
N VAL A 174 0.72 -11.47 -6.88
CA VAL A 174 1.99 -11.77 -7.57
C VAL A 174 2.84 -12.74 -6.76
N HIS A 175 3.47 -13.70 -7.43
CA HIS A 175 4.22 -14.81 -6.85
C HIS A 175 5.61 -14.96 -7.46
N GLY A 176 6.48 -15.72 -6.79
CA GLY A 176 7.82 -16.01 -7.25
C GLY A 176 8.87 -15.02 -6.78
N GLY A 177 9.99 -14.95 -7.50
CA GLY A 177 11.09 -14.03 -7.21
C GLY A 177 10.76 -12.56 -7.58
N VAL A 178 11.65 -11.65 -7.21
CA VAL A 178 11.43 -10.19 -7.40
C VAL A 178 11.15 -9.84 -8.86
N ASP A 179 11.95 -10.35 -9.79
CA ASP A 179 11.82 -10.05 -11.22
C ASP A 179 10.52 -10.61 -11.82
N GLU A 180 10.09 -11.79 -11.36
CA GLU A 180 8.84 -12.42 -11.77
C GLU A 180 7.64 -11.59 -11.29
N ARG A 181 7.66 -11.15 -10.03
CA ARG A 181 6.62 -10.30 -9.43
C ARG A 181 6.54 -8.95 -10.13
N LEU A 182 7.68 -8.31 -10.40
CA LEU A 182 7.73 -7.06 -11.17
C LEU A 182 7.13 -7.24 -12.56
N THR A 183 7.46 -8.33 -13.24
CA THR A 183 6.90 -8.64 -14.58
C THR A 183 5.39 -8.80 -14.50
N GLN A 184 4.86 -9.61 -13.59
CA GLN A 184 3.42 -9.82 -13.40
C GLN A 184 2.69 -8.51 -13.11
N ALA A 185 3.26 -7.68 -12.22
CA ALA A 185 2.67 -6.40 -11.84
C ALA A 185 2.64 -5.41 -13.02
N ILE A 186 3.72 -5.31 -13.79
CA ILE A 186 3.78 -4.41 -14.96
C ILE A 186 2.81 -4.86 -16.05
N ASP A 187 2.78 -6.15 -16.40
CA ASP A 187 1.87 -6.69 -17.42
C ASP A 187 0.39 -6.44 -17.02
N PHE A 188 0.07 -6.58 -15.72
CA PHE A 188 -1.23 -6.23 -15.18
C PHE A 188 -1.54 -4.74 -15.35
N LEU A 189 -0.63 -3.85 -14.95
CA LEU A 189 -0.82 -2.40 -15.06
C LEU A 189 -0.91 -1.93 -16.52
N GLU A 190 -0.15 -2.52 -17.43
CA GLU A 190 -0.27 -2.27 -18.87
C GLU A 190 -1.66 -2.66 -19.38
N THR A 191 -2.16 -3.82 -18.98
CA THR A 191 -3.51 -4.30 -19.34
C THR A 191 -4.58 -3.35 -18.83
N GLN A 192 -4.50 -2.95 -17.55
CA GLN A 192 -5.49 -2.06 -16.93
C GLN A 192 -5.46 -0.64 -17.52
N SER A 193 -4.27 -0.15 -17.86
CA SER A 193 -4.11 1.23 -18.36
C SER A 193 -4.28 1.37 -19.87
N GLY A 194 -4.15 0.27 -20.61
CA GLY A 194 -4.05 0.29 -22.08
C GLY A 194 -2.78 0.99 -22.59
N GLN A 195 -1.76 1.14 -21.75
CA GLN A 195 -0.51 1.85 -22.08
C GLN A 195 0.68 0.91 -21.88
N LYS A 196 1.64 0.94 -22.82
CA LYS A 196 2.92 0.28 -22.62
C LYS A 196 3.76 1.07 -21.62
N ILE A 197 4.37 0.36 -20.67
CA ILE A 197 5.19 0.90 -19.58
C ILE A 197 6.67 0.65 -19.87
N ARG A 198 6.97 -0.37 -20.69
CA ARG A 198 8.33 -0.73 -21.14
C ARG A 198 8.59 -0.32 -22.57
#